data_51858302593008407db4e362dd1acc36
#
_entry.id   51858302593008407db4e362dd1acc36
#
_cell.length_a   1.000
_cell.length_b   1.000
_cell.length_c   1.000
_cell.angle_alpha   90.00
_cell.angle_beta   90.00
_cell.angle_gamma   90.00
#
_symmetry.space_group_name_H-M   'P 1'
#
loop_
_entity.id
_entity.type
_entity.pdbx_description
1 polymer ?
#
loop_
_entity_poly.entity_id
_entity_poly.type
_entity_poly.pdbx_seq_one_letter_code
_entity_poly.pdbx_strand_id
1 'polypeptide(L)'
;MSYHFQTDRFYRMPTHFGPSLGPRQGLNGRRYANLENSRDTSIEATFKARTSQLEKLLPPGFSLRESNVIRLSFTYSKDIEWLAGRGYNTFGVSVPATYTGKQDTVNGNLLLVLWENM
;
A
#
# COMPACT_ATOMS: atom_id res chain seq x y z
N MET A 1 24.87 7.32 -19.29
CA MET A 1 24.65 5.86 -19.45
C MET A 1 23.16 5.60 -19.42
N SER A 2 22.63 4.93 -20.44
CA SER A 2 21.23 4.47 -20.43
C SER A 2 21.17 3.11 -19.73
N TYR A 3 20.27 2.95 -18.78
CA TYR A 3 20.01 1.68 -18.15
C TYR A 3 19.11 0.82 -19.06
N HIS A 4 19.46 -0.45 -19.19
CA HIS A 4 18.60 -1.44 -19.83
C HIS A 4 18.00 -2.32 -18.74
N PHE A 5 16.67 -2.22 -18.57
CA PHE A 5 15.95 -3.09 -17.66
C PHE A 5 15.87 -4.52 -18.23
N GLN A 6 16.20 -5.50 -17.39
CA GLN A 6 16.06 -6.91 -17.75
C GLN A 6 14.60 -7.33 -17.55
N THR A 7 14.03 -8.03 -18.52
CA THR A 7 12.60 -8.40 -18.52
C THR A 7 12.23 -9.47 -17.48
N ASP A 8 13.23 -10.20 -16.99
CA ASP A 8 13.09 -11.26 -15.98
C ASP A 8 13.32 -10.77 -14.54
N ARG A 9 13.52 -9.45 -14.35
CA ARG A 9 13.83 -8.82 -13.06
C ARG A 9 12.72 -7.87 -12.63
N PHE A 10 12.61 -7.73 -11.30
CA PHE A 10 11.79 -6.69 -10.69
C PHE A 10 12.69 -5.58 -10.16
N TYR A 11 12.26 -4.34 -10.31
CA TYR A 11 12.99 -3.17 -9.86
C TYR A 11 12.16 -2.33 -8.90
N ARG A 12 12.83 -1.73 -7.93
CA ARG A 12 12.18 -0.79 -7.02
C ARG A 12 12.00 0.57 -7.68
N MET A 13 10.94 1.24 -7.30
CA MET A 13 10.70 2.63 -7.66
C MET A 13 10.94 3.54 -6.44
N PRO A 14 11.41 4.77 -6.61
CA PRO A 14 11.83 5.39 -7.88
C PRO A 14 13.23 4.94 -8.33
N THR A 15 13.46 4.92 -9.64
CA THR A 15 14.75 4.54 -10.23
C THR A 15 15.70 5.72 -10.48
N HIS A 16 15.47 6.88 -9.85
CA HIS A 16 16.26 8.10 -10.07
C HIS A 16 17.75 7.95 -9.71
N PHE A 17 18.04 7.08 -8.76
CA PHE A 17 19.44 6.84 -8.30
C PHE A 17 20.03 5.57 -8.93
N GLY A 18 19.43 5.09 -9.98
CA GLY A 18 19.76 3.84 -10.64
C GLY A 18 18.79 2.71 -10.25
N PRO A 19 18.62 1.73 -11.14
CA PRO A 19 17.76 0.59 -10.85
C PRO A 19 18.36 -0.25 -9.73
N SER A 20 17.58 -0.50 -8.70
CA SER A 20 17.89 -1.49 -7.66
C SER A 20 16.91 -2.65 -7.73
N LEU A 21 17.38 -3.86 -7.40
CA LEU A 21 16.52 -5.03 -7.42
C LEU A 21 15.36 -4.87 -6.45
N GLY A 22 14.17 -5.24 -6.91
CA GLY A 22 12.93 -5.14 -6.18
C GLY A 22 12.81 -6.14 -5.04
N PRO A 23 11.75 -6.02 -4.24
CA PRO A 23 11.46 -6.95 -3.17
C PRO A 23 11.22 -8.37 -3.73
N ARG A 24 11.34 -9.36 -2.86
CA ARG A 24 11.19 -10.77 -3.20
C ARG A 24 12.20 -11.29 -4.23
N GLN A 25 13.33 -10.61 -4.35
CA GLN A 25 14.40 -11.01 -5.25
C GLN A 25 15.78 -10.74 -4.63
N GLY A 26 16.63 -11.75 -4.56
CA GLY A 26 18.01 -11.63 -4.11
C GLY A 26 18.94 -11.09 -5.19
N LEU A 27 20.15 -10.71 -4.81
CA LEU A 27 21.20 -10.18 -5.72
C LEU A 27 21.53 -11.13 -6.87
N ASN A 28 21.42 -12.44 -6.64
CA ASN A 28 21.66 -13.50 -7.63
C ASN A 28 20.44 -13.78 -8.53
N GLY A 29 19.38 -12.97 -8.44
CA GLY A 29 18.13 -13.17 -9.17
C GLY A 29 17.19 -14.21 -8.55
N ARG A 30 17.56 -14.85 -7.43
CA ARG A 30 16.67 -15.76 -6.72
C ARG A 30 15.39 -15.02 -6.30
N ARG A 31 14.25 -15.58 -6.63
CA ARG A 31 12.94 -15.07 -6.20
C ARG A 31 12.53 -15.75 -4.89
N TYR A 32 11.96 -14.95 -4.00
CA TYR A 32 11.37 -15.42 -2.76
C TYR A 32 9.85 -15.39 -2.90
N ALA A 33 9.22 -16.52 -2.77
CA ALA A 33 7.77 -16.65 -2.96
C ALA A 33 6.98 -16.15 -1.73
N ASN A 34 7.57 -16.19 -0.55
CA ASN A 34 6.96 -15.81 0.73
C ASN A 34 5.60 -16.51 0.96
N LEU A 35 5.52 -17.81 0.60
CA LEU A 35 4.27 -18.55 0.60
C LEU A 35 3.87 -19.08 1.98
N GLU A 36 4.82 -19.29 2.88
CA GLU A 36 4.58 -20.11 4.06
C GLU A 36 4.72 -19.38 5.40
N ASN A 37 5.41 -18.24 5.47
CA ASN A 37 5.89 -17.72 6.75
C ASN A 37 5.42 -16.34 7.14
N SER A 38 4.84 -15.54 6.26
CA SER A 38 4.39 -14.21 6.65
C SER A 38 3.19 -14.29 7.58
N ARG A 39 3.28 -13.57 8.69
CA ARG A 39 2.19 -13.44 9.66
C ARG A 39 1.86 -11.98 9.85
N ASP A 40 0.59 -11.66 9.67
CA ASP A 40 0.09 -10.31 9.86
C ASP A 40 -0.85 -10.26 11.06
N THR A 41 -0.66 -9.23 11.88
CA THR A 41 -1.59 -8.86 12.94
C THR A 41 -2.06 -7.45 12.67
N SER A 42 -3.36 -7.28 12.48
CA SER A 42 -3.95 -5.97 12.20
C SER A 42 -4.89 -5.52 13.30
N ILE A 43 -4.82 -4.23 13.61
CA ILE A 43 -5.77 -3.55 14.48
C ILE A 43 -6.44 -2.48 13.62
N GLU A 44 -7.75 -2.48 13.60
CA GLU A 44 -8.54 -1.48 12.88
C GLU A 44 -9.42 -0.71 13.86
N ALA A 45 -9.52 0.59 13.68
CA ALA A 45 -10.39 1.47 14.42
C ALA A 45 -11.15 2.40 13.48
N THR A 46 -12.43 2.59 13.75
CA THR A 46 -13.31 3.45 12.97
C THR A 46 -13.75 4.63 13.83
N PHE A 47 -13.62 5.83 13.28
CA PHE A 47 -13.97 7.06 13.95
C PHE A 47 -14.96 7.88 13.14
N LYS A 48 -15.72 8.72 13.81
CA LYS A 48 -16.53 9.74 13.17
C LYS A 48 -15.69 11.00 12.96
N ALA A 49 -15.78 11.59 11.78
CA ALA A 49 -15.14 12.83 11.41
C ALA A 49 -16.16 13.76 10.75
N ARG A 50 -15.82 15.05 10.62
CA ARG A 50 -16.68 16.00 9.92
C ARG A 50 -16.66 15.72 8.42
N THR A 51 -17.81 15.44 7.83
CA THR A 51 -17.99 15.18 6.39
C THR A 51 -17.29 16.22 5.52
N SER A 52 -17.51 17.51 5.81
CA SER A 52 -16.92 18.61 5.05
C SER A 52 -15.39 18.69 5.11
N GLN A 53 -14.77 18.08 6.10
CA GLN A 53 -13.32 17.95 6.17
C GLN A 53 -12.83 16.74 5.36
N LEU A 54 -13.54 15.63 5.41
CA LEU A 54 -13.20 14.44 4.62
C LEU A 54 -13.34 14.69 3.12
N GLU A 55 -14.39 15.38 2.70
CA GLU A 55 -14.61 15.73 1.29
C GLU A 55 -13.45 16.53 0.68
N LYS A 56 -12.79 17.39 1.46
CA LYS A 56 -11.63 18.16 1.01
C LYS A 56 -10.38 17.30 0.73
N LEU A 57 -10.35 16.09 1.26
CA LEU A 57 -9.23 15.15 1.07
C LEU A 57 -9.43 14.25 -0.14
N LEU A 58 -10.61 14.29 -0.78
CA LEU A 58 -10.91 13.42 -1.90
C LEU A 58 -10.37 14.00 -3.21
N PRO A 59 -9.70 13.19 -4.04
CA PRO A 59 -9.34 13.56 -5.39
C PRO A 59 -10.59 13.68 -6.29
N PRO A 60 -10.48 14.33 -7.46
CA PRO A 60 -11.56 14.35 -8.45
C PRO A 60 -12.04 12.94 -8.81
N GLY A 61 -13.34 12.76 -8.96
CA GLY A 61 -13.97 11.48 -9.28
C GLY A 61 -14.29 10.63 -8.07
N PHE A 62 -13.85 11.02 -6.86
CA PHE A 62 -14.19 10.31 -5.63
C PHE A 62 -15.29 11.03 -4.85
N SER A 63 -16.16 10.25 -4.23
CA SER A 63 -17.17 10.70 -3.27
C SER A 63 -17.16 9.80 -2.04
N LEU A 64 -17.56 10.35 -0.88
CA LEU A 64 -17.70 9.54 0.33
C LEU A 64 -18.88 8.59 0.18
N ARG A 65 -18.66 7.31 0.46
CA ARG A 65 -19.72 6.31 0.55
C ARG A 65 -20.42 6.32 1.91
N GLU A 66 -19.65 6.59 2.95
CA GLU A 66 -20.15 6.78 4.33
C GLU A 66 -19.76 8.20 4.76
N SER A 67 -20.75 9.03 5.04
CA SER A 67 -20.59 10.50 5.09
C SER A 67 -19.69 11.03 6.21
N ASN A 68 -19.38 10.26 7.24
CA ASN A 68 -18.63 10.77 8.37
C ASN A 68 -17.66 9.76 8.98
N VAL A 69 -17.19 8.80 8.18
CA VAL A 69 -16.37 7.70 8.68
C VAL A 69 -14.93 7.83 8.19
N ILE A 70 -13.99 7.72 9.12
CA ILE A 70 -12.56 7.54 8.86
C ILE A 70 -12.10 6.25 9.53
N ARG A 71 -11.26 5.50 8.84
CA ARG A 71 -10.70 4.23 9.31
C ARG A 71 -9.20 4.34 9.48
N LEU A 72 -8.72 3.88 10.61
CA LEU A 72 -7.31 3.71 10.91
C LEU A 72 -7.00 2.23 10.90
N SER A 73 -5.92 1.84 10.24
CA SER A 73 -5.42 0.47 10.25
C SER A 73 -3.95 0.47 10.67
N PHE A 74 -3.62 -0.40 11.59
CA PHE A 74 -2.25 -0.66 11.99
C PHE A 74 -1.98 -2.14 11.75
N THR A 75 -0.96 -2.45 10.93
CA THR A 75 -0.60 -3.82 10.64
C THR A 75 0.86 -4.06 11.02
N TYR A 76 1.07 -5.15 11.74
CA TYR A 76 2.37 -5.69 12.06
C TYR A 76 2.59 -6.98 11.27
N SER A 77 3.51 -6.93 10.30
CA SER A 77 3.93 -8.07 9.49
C SER A 77 5.24 -8.62 10.02
N LYS A 78 5.36 -9.93 10.15
CA LYS A 78 6.55 -10.62 10.63
C LYS A 78 6.81 -11.90 9.88
N ASP A 79 7.96 -12.52 10.15
CA ASP A 79 8.39 -13.78 9.55
C ASP A 79 8.43 -13.71 8.01
N ILE A 80 8.89 -12.58 7.47
CA ILE A 80 8.91 -12.34 6.02
C ILE A 80 10.20 -12.90 5.44
N GLU A 81 10.10 -13.90 4.57
CA GLU A 81 11.24 -14.63 3.99
C GLU A 81 12.25 -13.69 3.31
N TRP A 82 11.78 -12.79 2.45
CA TRP A 82 12.66 -11.87 1.71
C TRP A 82 13.27 -10.73 2.57
N LEU A 83 12.83 -10.61 3.82
CA LEU A 83 13.42 -9.76 4.85
C LEU A 83 14.25 -10.58 5.86
N ALA A 84 14.65 -11.80 5.49
CA ALA A 84 15.39 -12.71 6.36
C ALA A 84 14.68 -13.00 7.70
N GLY A 85 13.36 -13.19 7.65
CA GLY A 85 12.51 -13.47 8.83
C GLY A 85 12.14 -12.23 9.65
N ARG A 86 12.60 -11.04 9.27
CA ARG A 86 12.17 -9.77 9.89
C ARG A 86 10.79 -9.36 9.40
N GLY A 87 10.30 -8.27 9.94
CA GLY A 87 9.02 -7.70 9.56
C GLY A 87 9.06 -6.18 9.49
N TYR A 88 7.90 -5.60 9.24
CA TYR A 88 7.68 -4.15 9.26
C TYR A 88 6.27 -3.84 9.73
N ASN A 89 6.05 -2.59 10.08
CA ASN A 89 4.73 -2.08 10.44
C ASN A 89 4.22 -1.15 9.37
N THR A 90 2.92 -1.15 9.18
CA THR A 90 2.23 -0.14 8.41
C THR A 90 1.16 0.56 9.25
N PHE A 91 0.97 1.83 8.99
CA PHE A 91 -0.14 2.60 9.54
C PHE A 91 -0.87 3.29 8.41
N GLY A 92 -2.14 2.98 8.23
CA GLY A 92 -2.99 3.48 7.17
C GLY A 92 -4.14 4.33 7.70
N VAL A 93 -4.48 5.38 6.94
CA VAL A 93 -5.69 6.18 7.14
C VAL A 93 -6.51 6.11 5.87
N SER A 94 -7.76 5.68 5.96
CA SER A 94 -8.63 5.51 4.81
C SER A 94 -10.05 6.00 5.07
N VAL A 95 -10.79 6.24 3.99
CA VAL A 95 -12.21 6.57 4.02
C VAL A 95 -12.99 5.67 3.06
N PRO A 96 -14.18 5.21 3.43
CA PRO A 96 -15.07 4.55 2.50
C PRO A 96 -15.46 5.50 1.37
N ALA A 97 -15.17 5.13 0.14
CA ALA A 97 -15.36 5.99 -1.02
C ALA A 97 -15.89 5.24 -2.23
N THR A 98 -16.52 5.99 -3.11
CA THR A 98 -16.92 5.56 -4.45
C THR A 98 -16.10 6.36 -5.45
N TYR A 99 -15.43 5.68 -6.36
CA TYR A 99 -14.86 6.29 -7.54
C TYR A 99 -15.81 6.16 -8.71
N THR A 100 -16.08 7.28 -9.38
CA THR A 100 -16.88 7.30 -10.61
C THR A 100 -16.01 7.72 -11.78
N GLY A 101 -15.60 6.73 -12.56
CA GLY A 101 -14.81 6.90 -13.78
C GLY A 101 -15.69 7.16 -15.00
N LYS A 102 -15.07 7.24 -16.18
CA LYS A 102 -15.79 7.40 -17.45
C LYS A 102 -16.51 6.13 -17.90
N GLN A 103 -16.03 4.97 -17.51
CA GLN A 103 -16.52 3.66 -17.97
C GLN A 103 -17.09 2.81 -16.83
N ASP A 104 -16.66 3.06 -15.58
CA ASP A 104 -16.99 2.23 -14.44
C ASP A 104 -17.20 3.05 -13.16
N THR A 105 -17.80 2.40 -12.18
CA THR A 105 -17.96 2.91 -10.82
C THR A 105 -17.49 1.83 -9.84
N VAL A 106 -16.55 2.20 -8.97
CA VAL A 106 -15.94 1.26 -8.02
C VAL A 106 -16.14 1.75 -6.59
N ASN A 107 -16.60 0.84 -5.72
CA ASN A 107 -16.72 1.07 -4.29
C ASN A 107 -15.54 0.45 -3.54
N GLY A 108 -14.96 1.18 -2.58
CA GLY A 108 -13.84 0.69 -1.79
C GLY A 108 -13.48 1.59 -0.63
N ASN A 109 -12.27 1.42 -0.13
CA ASN A 109 -11.66 2.32 0.82
C ASN A 109 -10.55 3.10 0.10
N LEU A 110 -10.67 4.41 0.04
CA LEU A 110 -9.62 5.28 -0.46
C LEU A 110 -8.58 5.45 0.63
N LEU A 111 -7.36 5.00 0.37
CA LEU A 111 -6.24 5.20 1.26
C LEU A 111 -5.72 6.63 1.12
N LEU A 112 -5.86 7.42 2.18
CA LEU A 112 -5.42 8.81 2.21
C LEU A 112 -3.93 8.92 2.52
N VAL A 113 -3.46 8.09 3.44
CA VAL A 113 -2.08 8.06 3.91
C VAL A 113 -1.69 6.63 4.27
N LEU A 114 -0.46 6.28 3.95
CA LEU A 114 0.19 5.05 4.42
C LEU A 114 1.62 5.39 4.87
N TRP A 115 1.97 4.96 6.06
CA TRP A 115 3.34 4.95 6.56
C TRP A 115 3.83 3.52 6.73
N GLU A 116 5.08 3.30 6.40
CA GLU A 116 5.79 2.04 6.59
C GLU A 116 7.14 2.30 7.25
N ASN A 117 7.56 1.37 8.10
CA ASN A 117 8.86 1.42 8.76
C ASN A 117 9.80 0.31 8.26
N MET A 118 9.90 0.15 6.96
CA MET A 118 10.86 -0.80 6.36
C MET A 118 12.31 -0.34 6.49
#